data_9c66d53bc45d5df436cd638cb8f5921b
#
_entry.id   9c66d53bc45d5df436cd638cb8f5921b
#
_cell.length_a   1.000
_cell.length_b   1.000
_cell.length_c   1.000
_cell.angle_alpha   90.00
_cell.angle_beta   90.00
_cell.angle_gamma   90.00
#
_symmetry.space_group_name_H-M   'P 1'
#
loop_
_entity.id
_entity.type
_entity.pdbx_description
1 polymer ?
#
loop_
_entity_poly.entity_id
_entity_poly.type
_entity_poly.pdbx_seq_one_letter_code
_entity_poly.pdbx_strand_id
1 'polypeptide(L)'
;SSAASDVYKRQSVRSDKGRPLNNERLEFLGDAILDAIVGDIVYKRFEGKREGFLTNTRSKIVQRETLNKLAVEIGLDKLIKYSTRSSSHNSYMYGNAFEAFIGAIYLDQGYERCKQFMEQRIINRYIDLDKISRKEVNFKSKLIEWSQKNKMEVSFELIEQFLDHDSNPVFQTEVRIEGLPAGTGTGYSKKESQQNAAQMAIKKVKEPTFMSTIEEIKICLLYTSELPT
;
A
#
# COMPACT_ATOMS: atom_id res chain seq x y z
N SER A 1 8.10 -14.69 -29.62
CA SER A 1 8.46 -13.35 -30.06
C SER A 1 9.68 -12.84 -29.31
N SER A 2 10.53 -12.02 -29.95
CA SER A 2 11.81 -11.59 -29.38
C SER A 2 11.62 -10.70 -28.14
N ALA A 3 10.58 -9.88 -28.09
CA ALA A 3 10.31 -8.98 -26.97
C ALA A 3 10.03 -9.71 -25.65
N ALA A 4 9.28 -10.83 -25.69
CA ALA A 4 8.98 -11.62 -24.51
C ALA A 4 10.24 -12.31 -23.94
N SER A 5 11.22 -12.67 -24.78
CA SER A 5 12.47 -13.30 -24.34
C SER A 5 13.39 -12.34 -23.58
N ASP A 6 13.26 -11.02 -23.81
CA ASP A 6 14.12 -10.01 -23.18
C ASP A 6 13.73 -9.73 -21.74
N VAL A 7 12.47 -10.00 -21.34
CA VAL A 7 12.01 -9.89 -19.95
C VAL A 7 12.79 -10.81 -19.02
N TYR A 8 13.27 -11.93 -19.52
CA TYR A 8 13.92 -12.97 -18.70
C TYR A 8 15.44 -12.79 -18.54
N LYS A 9 16.04 -11.81 -19.21
CA LYS A 9 17.50 -11.63 -19.21
C LYS A 9 17.90 -10.38 -18.43
N ARG A 10 18.29 -10.54 -17.19
CA ARG A 10 18.84 -9.43 -16.38
C ARG A 10 20.37 -9.48 -16.33
N GLN A 11 21.01 -8.40 -16.81
CA GLN A 11 22.38 -7.91 -16.52
C GLN A 11 23.62 -8.81 -16.80
N SER A 12 23.52 -10.09 -17.06
CA SER A 12 24.70 -10.94 -17.30
C SER A 12 24.95 -11.29 -18.78
N VAL A 13 23.98 -11.01 -19.65
CA VAL A 13 24.08 -11.28 -21.09
C VAL A 13 24.29 -9.97 -21.82
N ARG A 14 25.34 -9.92 -22.64
CA ARG A 14 25.62 -8.78 -23.52
C ARG A 14 25.07 -9.07 -24.92
N SER A 15 24.51 -8.03 -25.54
CA SER A 15 24.16 -8.10 -26.96
C SER A 15 25.42 -8.26 -27.82
N ASP A 16 25.27 -8.64 -29.07
CA ASP A 16 26.37 -8.72 -30.04
C ASP A 16 27.17 -7.38 -30.18
N LYS A 17 26.58 -6.26 -29.73
CA LYS A 17 27.20 -4.94 -29.66
C LYS A 17 27.81 -4.62 -28.27
N GLY A 18 27.97 -5.62 -27.38
CA GLY A 18 28.62 -5.47 -26.07
C GLY A 18 27.83 -4.71 -25.01
N ARG A 19 26.58 -4.32 -25.28
CA ARG A 19 25.71 -3.63 -24.29
C ARG A 19 25.07 -4.65 -23.34
N PRO A 20 24.95 -4.34 -22.03
CA PRO A 20 24.25 -5.20 -21.11
C PRO A 20 22.78 -5.33 -21.55
N LEU A 21 22.29 -6.58 -21.65
CA LEU A 21 20.90 -6.87 -21.89
C LEU A 21 20.18 -6.85 -20.54
N ASN A 22 19.34 -5.85 -20.34
CA ASN A 22 18.45 -5.75 -19.18
C ASN A 22 17.03 -5.45 -19.66
N ASN A 23 16.08 -5.54 -18.75
CA ASN A 23 14.66 -5.29 -19.01
C ASN A 23 14.20 -3.89 -18.57
N GLU A 24 15.10 -2.99 -18.17
CA GLU A 24 14.76 -1.65 -17.65
C GLU A 24 13.93 -0.81 -18.61
N ARG A 25 14.20 -0.88 -19.90
CA ARG A 25 13.42 -0.15 -20.90
C ARG A 25 12.00 -0.72 -21.07
N LEU A 26 11.86 -2.05 -20.95
CA LEU A 26 10.54 -2.70 -20.97
C LEU A 26 9.78 -2.42 -19.68
N GLU A 27 10.46 -2.41 -18.54
CA GLU A 27 9.92 -2.02 -17.24
C GLU A 27 9.35 -0.59 -17.30
N PHE A 28 10.13 0.38 -17.78
CA PHE A 28 9.70 1.76 -17.96
C PHE A 28 8.44 1.88 -18.83
N LEU A 29 8.43 1.19 -19.98
CA LEU A 29 7.26 1.18 -20.88
C LEU A 29 6.08 0.48 -20.23
N GLY A 30 6.33 -0.66 -19.60
CA GLY A 30 5.31 -1.50 -19.00
C GLY A 30 4.61 -0.83 -17.82
N ASP A 31 5.32 -0.08 -16.99
CA ASP A 31 4.75 0.73 -15.91
C ASP A 31 3.71 1.71 -16.46
N ALA A 32 4.05 2.49 -17.48
CA ALA A 32 3.14 3.44 -18.12
C ALA A 32 1.91 2.76 -18.74
N ILE A 33 2.11 1.65 -19.45
CA ILE A 33 1.03 0.89 -20.09
C ILE A 33 0.12 0.24 -19.05
N LEU A 34 0.70 -0.32 -18.00
CA LEU A 34 -0.03 -0.94 -16.88
C LEU A 34 -0.93 0.09 -16.18
N ASP A 35 -0.38 1.26 -15.89
CA ASP A 35 -1.12 2.36 -15.25
C ASP A 35 -2.30 2.83 -16.10
N ALA A 36 -2.11 2.95 -17.42
CA ALA A 36 -3.16 3.30 -18.37
C ALA A 36 -4.25 2.22 -18.46
N ILE A 37 -3.87 0.95 -18.56
CA ILE A 37 -4.80 -0.19 -18.65
C ILE A 37 -5.62 -0.31 -17.38
N VAL A 38 -4.98 -0.29 -16.21
CA VAL A 38 -5.66 -0.41 -14.92
C VAL A 38 -6.57 0.79 -14.69
N GLY A 39 -6.13 2.00 -15.09
CA GLY A 39 -6.95 3.20 -15.06
C GLY A 39 -8.24 3.07 -15.87
N ASP A 40 -8.14 2.57 -17.11
CA ASP A 40 -9.31 2.34 -17.98
C ASP A 40 -10.26 1.28 -17.40
N ILE A 41 -9.73 0.17 -16.89
CA ILE A 41 -10.54 -0.90 -16.28
C ILE A 41 -11.28 -0.38 -15.03
N VAL A 42 -10.58 0.32 -14.14
CA VAL A 42 -11.16 0.88 -12.90
C VAL A 42 -12.21 1.95 -13.24
N TYR A 43 -11.93 2.81 -14.22
CA TYR A 43 -12.87 3.83 -14.66
C TYR A 43 -14.19 3.21 -15.16
N LYS A 44 -14.11 2.19 -16.00
CA LYS A 44 -15.28 1.50 -16.56
C LYS A 44 -16.01 0.64 -15.52
N ARG A 45 -15.29 0.03 -14.59
CA ARG A 45 -15.89 -0.83 -13.56
C ARG A 45 -16.67 -0.05 -12.53
N PHE A 46 -16.22 1.16 -12.19
CA PHE A 46 -16.77 1.96 -11.09
C PHE A 46 -17.39 3.27 -11.59
N GLU A 47 -18.37 3.15 -12.48
CA GLU A 47 -19.13 4.27 -12.99
C GLU A 47 -19.75 5.10 -11.84
N GLY A 48 -19.69 6.40 -11.93
CA GLY A 48 -20.23 7.33 -10.92
C GLY A 48 -19.36 7.49 -9.66
N LYS A 49 -18.22 6.82 -9.53
CA LYS A 49 -17.27 7.10 -8.43
C LYS A 49 -16.41 8.32 -8.76
N ARG A 50 -16.05 9.07 -7.69
CA ARG A 50 -15.21 10.28 -7.81
C ARG A 50 -13.76 9.92 -8.10
N GLU A 51 -13.02 10.89 -8.66
CA GLU A 51 -11.61 10.74 -9.04
C GLU A 51 -10.73 10.16 -7.93
N GLY A 52 -10.82 10.66 -6.70
CA GLY A 52 -10.02 10.17 -5.57
C GLY A 52 -10.25 8.68 -5.25
N PHE A 53 -11.47 8.15 -5.48
CA PHE A 53 -11.74 6.72 -5.35
C PHE A 53 -11.05 5.92 -6.47
N LEU A 54 -11.14 6.40 -7.71
CA LEU A 54 -10.55 5.75 -8.88
C LEU A 54 -9.03 5.72 -8.75
N THR A 55 -8.42 6.84 -8.39
CA THR A 55 -6.97 6.97 -8.16
C THR A 55 -6.48 6.05 -7.04
N ASN A 56 -7.18 6.00 -5.90
CA ASN A 56 -6.81 5.10 -4.80
C ASN A 56 -6.95 3.63 -5.19
N THR A 57 -8.00 3.26 -5.92
CA THR A 57 -8.21 1.88 -6.38
C THR A 57 -7.13 1.46 -7.37
N ARG A 58 -6.82 2.30 -8.37
CA ARG A 58 -5.72 2.08 -9.30
C ARG A 58 -4.41 1.88 -8.56
N SER A 59 -4.04 2.80 -7.67
CA SER A 59 -2.79 2.75 -6.91
C SER A 59 -2.61 1.47 -6.11
N LYS A 60 -3.69 0.91 -5.56
CA LYS A 60 -3.64 -0.38 -4.85
C LYS A 60 -3.38 -1.56 -5.76
N ILE A 61 -3.82 -1.50 -7.01
CA ILE A 61 -3.60 -2.55 -8.00
C ILE A 61 -2.18 -2.51 -8.52
N VAL A 62 -1.67 -1.30 -8.84
CA VAL A 62 -0.33 -1.13 -9.42
C VAL A 62 0.78 -0.97 -8.37
N GLN A 63 0.44 -0.99 -7.08
CA GLN A 63 1.47 -0.92 -6.04
C GLN A 63 2.38 -2.14 -6.09
N ARG A 64 3.63 -1.92 -5.75
CA ARG A 64 4.71 -2.91 -5.83
C ARG A 64 4.40 -4.24 -5.17
N GLU A 65 3.79 -4.22 -4.00
CA GLU A 65 3.42 -5.44 -3.28
C GLU A 65 2.43 -6.29 -4.07
N THR A 66 1.43 -5.67 -4.69
CA THR A 66 0.46 -6.36 -5.54
C THR A 66 1.13 -6.94 -6.78
N LEU A 67 1.99 -6.15 -7.46
CA LEU A 67 2.70 -6.62 -8.65
C LEU A 67 3.66 -7.77 -8.35
N ASN A 68 4.34 -7.74 -7.20
CA ASN A 68 5.16 -8.86 -6.74
C ASN A 68 4.34 -10.14 -6.59
N LYS A 69 3.18 -10.06 -5.94
CA LYS A 69 2.27 -11.20 -5.77
C LYS A 69 1.79 -11.73 -7.13
N LEU A 70 1.36 -10.84 -8.01
CA LEU A 70 0.92 -11.21 -9.35
C LEU A 70 2.00 -11.91 -10.16
N ALA A 71 3.24 -11.43 -10.07
CA ALA A 71 4.37 -12.06 -10.75
C ALA A 71 4.59 -13.51 -10.29
N VAL A 72 4.46 -13.78 -8.99
CA VAL A 72 4.57 -15.13 -8.42
C VAL A 72 3.37 -15.99 -8.84
N GLU A 73 2.15 -15.46 -8.76
CA GLU A 73 0.91 -16.18 -9.12
C GLU A 73 0.90 -16.66 -10.58
N ILE A 74 1.48 -15.86 -11.50
CA ILE A 74 1.60 -16.25 -12.90
C ILE A 74 2.88 -17.04 -13.22
N GLY A 75 3.72 -17.31 -12.22
CA GLY A 75 4.93 -18.13 -12.36
C GLY A 75 6.13 -17.40 -12.96
N LEU A 76 6.13 -16.05 -13.02
CA LEU A 76 7.28 -15.26 -13.51
C LEU A 76 8.52 -15.44 -12.64
N ASP A 77 8.35 -15.64 -11.33
CA ASP A 77 9.44 -15.91 -10.37
C ASP A 77 10.35 -17.06 -10.81
N LYS A 78 9.78 -18.10 -11.43
CA LYS A 78 10.50 -19.28 -11.94
C LYS A 78 11.26 -19.03 -13.24
N LEU A 79 10.93 -17.95 -13.93
CA LEU A 79 11.48 -17.63 -15.25
C LEU A 79 12.54 -16.52 -15.21
N ILE A 80 12.59 -15.75 -14.13
CA ILE A 80 13.55 -14.66 -13.97
C ILE A 80 14.96 -15.23 -13.76
N LYS A 81 15.89 -14.83 -14.62
CA LYS A 81 17.31 -15.13 -14.45
C LYS A 81 18.00 -13.90 -13.86
N TYR A 82 18.66 -14.06 -12.73
CA TYR A 82 19.37 -12.99 -12.04
C TYR A 82 20.82 -13.38 -11.73
N SER A 83 21.68 -12.39 -11.62
CA SER A 83 23.06 -12.60 -11.21
C SER A 83 23.13 -12.80 -9.68
N THR A 84 23.85 -13.82 -9.24
CA THR A 84 23.97 -14.27 -7.83
C THR A 84 24.61 -13.23 -6.89
N ARG A 85 25.01 -12.06 -7.35
CA ARG A 85 25.65 -11.02 -6.52
C ARG A 85 24.69 -10.12 -5.74
N SER A 86 23.36 -10.28 -5.89
CA SER A 86 22.36 -9.41 -5.26
C SER A 86 21.40 -10.20 -4.41
N SER A 87 21.84 -10.69 -3.25
CA SER A 87 21.00 -11.46 -2.33
C SER A 87 20.09 -10.64 -1.40
N SER A 88 20.21 -9.30 -1.39
CA SER A 88 19.51 -8.46 -0.39
C SER A 88 18.32 -7.63 -0.90
N HIS A 89 17.97 -7.66 -2.21
CA HIS A 89 16.91 -6.83 -2.78
C HIS A 89 15.88 -7.58 -3.64
N ASN A 90 15.55 -8.82 -3.31
CA ASN A 90 14.60 -9.62 -4.08
C ASN A 90 13.15 -9.07 -4.10
N SER A 91 12.77 -8.23 -3.13
CA SER A 91 11.40 -7.72 -3.03
C SER A 91 10.97 -6.79 -4.18
N TYR A 92 11.92 -6.19 -4.90
CA TYR A 92 11.61 -5.28 -6.03
C TYR A 92 11.62 -5.97 -7.39
N MET A 93 12.26 -7.12 -7.49
CA MET A 93 12.57 -7.75 -8.77
C MET A 93 11.33 -8.33 -9.46
N TYR A 94 10.40 -8.87 -8.70
CA TYR A 94 9.22 -9.52 -9.27
C TYR A 94 8.25 -8.50 -9.87
N GLY A 95 8.00 -7.38 -9.18
CA GLY A 95 7.18 -6.30 -9.70
C GLY A 95 7.77 -5.69 -10.98
N ASN A 96 9.07 -5.40 -10.98
CA ASN A 96 9.77 -4.89 -12.15
C ASN A 96 9.70 -5.89 -13.34
N ALA A 97 9.81 -7.18 -13.06
CA ALA A 97 9.66 -8.21 -14.10
C ALA A 97 8.23 -8.27 -14.63
N PHE A 98 7.22 -8.07 -13.78
CA PHE A 98 5.83 -8.00 -14.20
C PHE A 98 5.58 -6.80 -15.10
N GLU A 99 6.04 -5.61 -14.73
CA GLU A 99 5.97 -4.40 -15.57
C GLU A 99 6.67 -4.63 -16.91
N ALA A 100 7.90 -5.15 -16.91
CA ALA A 100 8.61 -5.47 -18.15
C ALA A 100 7.87 -6.50 -19.03
N PHE A 101 7.18 -7.46 -18.42
CA PHE A 101 6.35 -8.44 -19.11
C PHE A 101 5.15 -7.78 -19.79
N ILE A 102 4.47 -6.84 -19.11
CA ILE A 102 3.41 -6.04 -19.70
C ILE A 102 3.91 -5.20 -20.88
N GLY A 103 5.08 -4.55 -20.73
CA GLY A 103 5.74 -3.82 -21.81
C GLY A 103 6.02 -4.71 -23.03
N ALA A 104 6.46 -5.94 -22.81
CA ALA A 104 6.73 -6.91 -23.87
C ALA A 104 5.43 -7.34 -24.60
N ILE A 105 4.35 -7.62 -23.86
CA ILE A 105 3.04 -7.95 -24.46
C ILE A 105 2.53 -6.77 -25.29
N TYR A 106 2.65 -5.55 -24.77
CA TYR A 106 2.24 -4.35 -25.47
C TYR A 106 2.99 -4.19 -26.82
N LEU A 107 4.31 -4.36 -26.83
CA LEU A 107 5.10 -4.24 -28.06
C LEU A 107 4.79 -5.33 -29.07
N ASP A 108 4.46 -6.53 -28.61
CA ASP A 108 4.19 -7.69 -29.45
C ASP A 108 2.75 -7.70 -29.99
N GLN A 109 1.76 -7.35 -29.15
CA GLN A 109 0.34 -7.54 -29.43
C GLN A 109 -0.48 -6.24 -29.46
N GLY A 110 0.10 -5.12 -29.09
CA GLY A 110 -0.58 -3.82 -28.99
C GLY A 110 -1.44 -3.67 -27.72
N TYR A 111 -2.03 -2.47 -27.59
CA TYR A 111 -2.74 -2.05 -26.39
C TYR A 111 -3.97 -2.91 -26.08
N GLU A 112 -4.84 -3.15 -27.06
CA GLU A 112 -6.11 -3.87 -26.83
C GLU A 112 -5.90 -5.31 -26.37
N ARG A 113 -4.93 -6.00 -26.95
CA ARG A 113 -4.59 -7.37 -26.55
C ARG A 113 -3.93 -7.40 -25.17
N CYS A 114 -3.07 -6.44 -24.88
CA CYS A 114 -2.46 -6.29 -23.56
C CYS A 114 -3.52 -6.01 -22.49
N LYS A 115 -4.48 -5.13 -22.76
CA LYS A 115 -5.61 -4.85 -21.90
C LYS A 115 -6.49 -6.07 -21.68
N GLN A 116 -6.83 -6.80 -22.72
CA GLN A 116 -7.61 -8.03 -22.62
C GLN A 116 -6.90 -9.08 -21.78
N PHE A 117 -5.57 -9.21 -21.91
CA PHE A 117 -4.76 -10.07 -21.07
C PHE A 117 -4.84 -9.65 -19.60
N MET A 118 -4.63 -8.36 -19.30
CA MET A 118 -4.72 -7.83 -17.94
C MET A 118 -6.08 -8.07 -17.30
N GLU A 119 -7.16 -7.80 -18.03
CA GLU A 119 -8.51 -7.96 -17.52
C GLU A 119 -8.86 -9.43 -17.28
N GLN A 120 -8.70 -10.28 -18.30
CA GLN A 120 -9.18 -11.67 -18.26
C GLN A 120 -8.25 -12.62 -17.52
N ARG A 121 -6.93 -12.42 -17.61
CA ARG A 121 -5.95 -13.36 -17.07
C ARG A 121 -5.36 -12.93 -15.74
N ILE A 122 -5.36 -11.62 -15.44
CA ILE A 122 -4.78 -11.09 -14.22
C ILE A 122 -5.88 -10.63 -13.27
N ILE A 123 -6.62 -9.57 -13.62
CA ILE A 123 -7.57 -8.93 -12.70
C ILE A 123 -8.69 -9.89 -12.33
N ASN A 124 -9.39 -10.47 -13.28
CA ASN A 124 -10.52 -11.35 -12.99
C ASN A 124 -10.14 -12.64 -12.25
N ARG A 125 -8.86 -13.02 -12.23
CA ARG A 125 -8.40 -14.24 -11.56
C ARG A 125 -7.81 -14.02 -10.19
N TYR A 126 -7.04 -12.95 -10.02
CA TYR A 126 -6.17 -12.76 -8.85
C TYR A 126 -6.54 -11.53 -8.03
N ILE A 127 -7.39 -10.64 -8.55
CA ILE A 127 -7.73 -9.38 -7.92
C ILE A 127 -9.23 -9.30 -7.67
N ASP A 128 -9.63 -9.25 -6.40
CA ASP A 128 -10.99 -8.90 -6.01
C ASP A 128 -11.11 -7.37 -6.00
N LEU A 129 -11.58 -6.80 -7.12
CA LEU A 129 -11.75 -5.35 -7.28
C LEU A 129 -12.72 -4.78 -6.24
N ASP A 130 -13.75 -5.52 -5.85
CA ASP A 130 -14.73 -5.04 -4.86
C ASP A 130 -14.11 -4.99 -3.46
N LYS A 131 -13.21 -5.91 -3.14
CA LYS A 131 -12.44 -5.90 -1.89
C LYS A 131 -11.41 -4.78 -1.88
N ILE A 132 -10.65 -4.61 -2.96
CA ILE A 132 -9.63 -3.54 -3.10
C ILE A 132 -10.29 -2.16 -3.07
N SER A 133 -11.44 -2.02 -3.72
CA SER A 133 -12.19 -0.76 -3.80
C SER A 133 -12.86 -0.37 -2.49
N ARG A 134 -13.09 -1.32 -1.57
CA ARG A 134 -13.57 -0.98 -0.25
C ARG A 134 -12.58 0.00 0.37
N LYS A 135 -13.12 1.16 0.75
CA LYS A 135 -12.36 2.22 1.40
C LYS A 135 -11.59 1.58 2.56
N GLU A 136 -10.28 1.55 2.50
CA GLU A 136 -9.52 1.35 3.72
C GLU A 136 -10.05 2.36 4.70
N VAL A 137 -10.62 1.88 5.78
CA VAL A 137 -11.12 2.77 6.82
C VAL A 137 -9.90 3.47 7.37
N ASN A 138 -9.70 4.73 6.98
CA ASN A 138 -8.64 5.54 7.55
C ASN A 138 -9.02 5.87 8.99
N PHE A 139 -8.69 4.96 9.88
CA PHE A 139 -9.01 5.08 11.30
C PHE A 139 -8.38 6.33 11.90
N LYS A 140 -7.18 6.72 11.46
CA LYS A 140 -6.53 7.96 11.91
C LYS A 140 -7.37 9.18 11.54
N SER A 141 -7.80 9.32 10.30
CA SER A 141 -8.67 10.43 9.87
C SER A 141 -10.01 10.41 10.59
N LYS A 142 -10.62 9.24 10.74
CA LYS A 142 -11.89 9.11 11.50
C LYS A 142 -11.75 9.53 12.96
N LEU A 143 -10.64 9.18 13.60
CA LEU A 143 -10.39 9.56 14.99
C LEU A 143 -10.17 11.06 15.11
N ILE A 144 -9.42 11.67 14.17
CA ILE A 144 -9.21 13.12 14.12
C ILE A 144 -10.53 13.87 13.88
N GLU A 145 -11.36 13.42 12.92
CA GLU A 145 -12.69 14.00 12.68
C GLU A 145 -13.59 13.90 13.91
N TRP A 146 -13.55 12.73 14.60
CA TRP A 146 -14.27 12.53 15.83
C TRP A 146 -13.78 13.47 16.95
N SER A 147 -12.47 13.63 17.11
CA SER A 147 -11.90 14.51 18.12
C SER A 147 -12.26 15.97 17.90
N GLN A 148 -12.20 16.45 16.66
CA GLN A 148 -12.62 17.80 16.28
C GLN A 148 -14.09 18.05 16.59
N LYS A 149 -14.95 17.07 16.22
CA LYS A 149 -16.40 17.14 16.50
C LYS A 149 -16.71 17.21 18.00
N ASN A 150 -15.96 16.49 18.82
CA ASN A 150 -16.17 16.40 20.26
C ASN A 150 -15.30 17.40 21.05
N LYS A 151 -14.51 18.25 20.37
CA LYS A 151 -13.58 19.23 20.96
C LYS A 151 -12.63 18.57 21.98
N MET A 152 -12.03 17.45 21.55
CA MET A 152 -11.07 16.68 22.34
C MET A 152 -9.70 16.71 21.67
N GLU A 153 -8.65 16.77 22.49
CA GLU A 153 -7.27 16.66 22.01
C GLU A 153 -6.92 15.20 21.77
N VAL A 154 -6.27 14.93 20.64
CA VAL A 154 -5.77 13.58 20.30
C VAL A 154 -4.31 13.69 19.87
N SER A 155 -3.45 12.93 20.53
CA SER A 155 -2.04 12.78 20.15
C SER A 155 -1.72 11.36 19.69
N PHE A 156 -0.67 11.25 18.85
CA PHE A 156 -0.12 9.99 18.37
C PHE A 156 1.36 9.96 18.74
N GLU A 157 1.73 9.11 19.67
CA GLU A 157 3.08 9.00 20.19
C GLU A 157 3.72 7.70 19.74
N LEU A 158 4.91 7.77 19.12
CA LEU A 158 5.72 6.60 18.82
C LEU A 158 6.36 6.15 20.14
N ILE A 159 5.92 5.00 20.67
CA ILE A 159 6.40 4.49 21.94
C ILE A 159 7.70 3.72 21.76
N GLU A 160 7.75 2.87 20.73
CA GLU A 160 8.84 1.94 20.53
C GLU A 160 9.08 1.66 19.05
N GLN A 161 10.34 1.34 18.72
CA GLN A 161 10.75 0.80 17.46
C GLN A 161 11.71 -0.36 17.71
N PHE A 162 11.39 -1.54 17.20
CA PHE A 162 12.20 -2.75 17.35
C PHE A 162 12.28 -3.54 16.06
N LEU A 163 13.10 -4.58 16.02
CA LEU A 163 13.17 -5.50 14.90
C LEU A 163 12.42 -6.79 15.23
N ASP A 164 11.69 -7.32 14.26
CA ASP A 164 11.07 -8.64 14.38
C ASP A 164 12.09 -9.78 14.17
N HIS A 165 11.62 -11.02 14.20
CA HIS A 165 12.47 -12.22 14.01
C HIS A 165 13.18 -12.24 12.65
N ASP A 166 12.61 -11.57 11.65
CA ASP A 166 13.15 -11.50 10.28
C ASP A 166 13.96 -10.21 10.06
N SER A 167 14.30 -9.50 11.14
CA SER A 167 15.03 -8.22 11.11
C SER A 167 14.30 -7.07 10.39
N ASN A 168 12.98 -7.13 10.30
CA ASN A 168 12.18 -6.02 9.77
C ASN A 168 11.86 -5.01 10.88
N PRO A 169 11.88 -3.70 10.59
CA PRO A 169 11.53 -2.69 11.58
C PRO A 169 10.04 -2.74 11.90
N VAL A 170 9.70 -2.81 13.19
CA VAL A 170 8.35 -2.71 13.73
C VAL A 170 8.23 -1.44 14.56
N PHE A 171 7.15 -0.71 14.33
CA PHE A 171 6.84 0.54 15.02
C PHE A 171 5.63 0.32 15.93
N GLN A 172 5.69 0.84 17.16
CA GLN A 172 4.57 0.83 18.08
C GLN A 172 4.14 2.27 18.39
N THR A 173 2.86 2.56 18.14
CA THR A 173 2.27 3.88 18.39
C THR A 173 1.18 3.76 19.46
N GLU A 174 1.15 4.73 20.40
CA GLU A 174 0.06 4.96 21.32
C GLU A 174 -0.75 6.18 20.89
N VAL A 175 -2.06 6.04 20.96
CA VAL A 175 -3.00 7.15 20.84
C VAL A 175 -3.42 7.58 22.24
N ARG A 176 -3.35 8.88 22.51
CA ARG A 176 -3.88 9.49 23.74
C ARG A 176 -5.01 10.44 23.40
N ILE A 177 -6.04 10.45 24.24
CA ILE A 177 -7.19 11.36 24.16
C ILE A 177 -7.26 12.11 25.49
N GLU A 178 -7.17 13.43 25.45
CA GLU A 178 -7.04 14.28 26.66
C GLU A 178 -5.94 13.76 27.62
N GLY A 179 -4.82 13.32 27.05
CA GLY A 179 -3.70 12.75 27.79
C GLY A 179 -3.86 11.30 28.27
N LEU A 180 -5.05 10.71 28.17
CA LEU A 180 -5.31 9.31 28.56
C LEU A 180 -4.98 8.33 27.43
N PRO A 181 -4.30 7.21 27.73
CA PRO A 181 -4.09 6.15 26.74
C PRO A 181 -5.41 5.59 26.23
N ALA A 182 -5.63 5.68 24.93
CA ALA A 182 -6.86 5.25 24.28
C ALA A 182 -6.68 4.04 23.37
N GLY A 183 -5.46 3.77 22.91
CA GLY A 183 -5.18 2.59 22.09
C GLY A 183 -3.72 2.52 21.65
N THR A 184 -3.22 1.30 21.51
CA THR A 184 -1.89 1.01 20.97
C THR A 184 -2.01 0.21 19.68
N GLY A 185 -1.05 0.40 18.78
CA GLY A 185 -0.98 -0.35 17.54
C GLY A 185 0.45 -0.52 17.08
N THR A 186 0.74 -1.70 16.53
CA THR A 186 2.01 -2.04 15.90
C THR A 186 1.87 -2.12 14.40
N GLY A 187 2.96 -1.91 13.66
CA GLY A 187 2.99 -2.07 12.20
C GLY A 187 4.40 -1.94 11.67
N TYR A 188 4.63 -2.40 10.45
CA TYR A 188 5.92 -2.33 9.76
C TYR A 188 6.25 -0.93 9.20
N SER A 189 5.36 0.02 9.42
CA SER A 189 5.59 1.44 9.16
C SER A 189 4.91 2.30 10.22
N LYS A 190 5.41 3.53 10.41
CA LYS A 190 4.78 4.52 11.31
C LYS A 190 3.32 4.78 10.93
N LYS A 191 3.00 4.80 9.63
CA LYS A 191 1.64 4.99 9.14
C LYS A 191 0.72 3.84 9.55
N GLU A 192 1.18 2.61 9.41
CA GLU A 192 0.43 1.41 9.77
C GLU A 192 0.21 1.32 11.27
N SER A 193 1.25 1.54 12.09
CA SER A 193 1.12 1.53 13.55
C SER A 193 0.12 2.59 14.04
N GLN A 194 0.13 3.80 13.46
CA GLN A 194 -0.84 4.85 13.76
C GLN A 194 -2.28 4.47 13.36
N GLN A 195 -2.48 3.79 12.23
CA GLN A 195 -3.79 3.30 11.81
C GLN A 195 -4.34 2.26 12.78
N ASN A 196 -3.49 1.31 13.18
CA ASN A 196 -3.86 0.25 14.12
C ASN A 196 -4.15 0.80 15.51
N ALA A 197 -3.36 1.75 15.99
CA ALA A 197 -3.61 2.46 17.25
C ALA A 197 -4.92 3.26 17.21
N ALA A 198 -5.18 3.98 16.11
CA ALA A 198 -6.43 4.72 15.92
C ALA A 198 -7.65 3.80 15.86
N GLN A 199 -7.54 2.61 15.28
CA GLN A 199 -8.60 1.61 15.27
C GLN A 199 -8.99 1.19 16.69
N MET A 200 -7.99 0.96 17.55
CA MET A 200 -8.22 0.62 18.96
C MET A 200 -8.85 1.80 19.71
N ALA A 201 -8.35 3.02 19.51
CA ALA A 201 -8.90 4.21 20.13
C ALA A 201 -10.36 4.47 19.75
N ILE A 202 -10.74 4.25 18.46
CA ILE A 202 -12.15 4.37 18.03
C ILE A 202 -13.07 3.35 18.71
N LYS A 203 -12.57 2.18 19.07
CA LYS A 203 -13.32 1.23 19.89
C LYS A 203 -13.45 1.73 21.31
N LYS A 204 -12.36 2.23 21.87
CA LYS A 204 -12.28 2.71 23.26
C LYS A 204 -13.20 3.88 23.56
N VAL A 205 -13.32 4.85 22.64
CA VAL A 205 -14.22 6.00 22.80
C VAL A 205 -15.70 5.63 22.75
N LYS A 206 -16.06 4.39 22.37
CA LYS A 206 -17.43 3.89 22.46
C LYS A 206 -17.76 3.28 23.82
N GLU A 207 -16.76 3.08 24.67
CA GLU A 207 -16.96 2.58 26.02
C GLU A 207 -17.42 3.72 26.94
N PRO A 208 -18.61 3.62 27.56
CA PRO A 208 -19.14 4.69 28.43
C PRO A 208 -18.21 5.05 29.58
N THR A 209 -17.53 4.06 30.18
CA THR A 209 -16.60 4.24 31.28
C THR A 209 -15.41 5.12 30.89
N PHE A 210 -14.87 4.92 29.70
CA PHE A 210 -13.75 5.71 29.21
C PHE A 210 -14.14 7.18 28.97
N MET A 211 -15.33 7.39 28.41
CA MET A 211 -15.86 8.73 28.16
C MET A 211 -16.16 9.47 29.47
N SER A 212 -16.71 8.81 30.48
CA SER A 212 -16.93 9.40 31.81
C SER A 212 -15.64 9.85 32.46
N THR A 213 -14.57 9.04 32.37
CA THR A 213 -13.25 9.40 32.90
C THR A 213 -12.68 10.66 32.20
N ILE A 214 -12.85 10.78 30.88
CA ILE A 214 -12.43 11.98 30.13
C ILE A 214 -13.20 13.22 30.60
N GLU A 215 -14.51 13.09 30.80
CA GLU A 215 -15.34 14.19 31.28
C GLU A 215 -14.94 14.66 32.69
N GLU A 216 -14.67 13.74 33.59
CA GLU A 216 -14.15 14.04 34.95
C GLU A 216 -12.84 14.80 34.89
N ILE A 217 -11.88 14.39 34.05
CA ILE A 217 -10.61 15.09 33.90
C ILE A 217 -10.80 16.50 33.35
N LYS A 218 -11.68 16.69 32.38
CA LYS A 218 -12.00 18.01 31.83
C LYS A 218 -12.59 18.94 32.89
N ILE A 219 -13.47 18.42 33.72
CA ILE A 219 -14.06 19.17 34.84
C ILE A 219 -12.97 19.57 35.84
N CYS A 220 -12.09 18.64 36.24
CA CYS A 220 -10.98 18.93 37.14
C CYS A 220 -10.04 20.01 36.61
N LEU A 221 -9.70 19.95 35.31
CA LEU A 221 -8.81 20.92 34.64
C LEU A 221 -9.45 22.32 34.59
N LEU A 222 -10.75 22.44 34.42
CA LEU A 222 -11.47 23.71 34.45
C LEU A 222 -11.42 24.33 35.84
N TYR A 223 -11.62 23.54 36.89
CA TYR A 223 -11.54 24.04 38.28
C TYR A 223 -10.12 24.44 38.72
N THR A 224 -9.07 23.80 38.19
CA THR A 224 -7.67 24.16 38.50
C THR A 224 -7.18 25.41 37.76
N SER A 225 -7.79 25.76 36.63
CA SER A 225 -7.45 26.98 35.88
C SER A 225 -8.12 28.25 36.40
N GLU A 226 -9.11 28.12 37.31
CA GLU A 226 -9.84 29.25 37.94
C GLU A 226 -9.34 29.60 39.33
N LEU A 227 -8.30 28.93 39.86
CA LEU A 227 -7.72 29.32 41.17
C LEU A 227 -6.81 30.53 40.95
N PRO A 228 -7.11 31.70 41.53
CA PRO A 228 -6.24 32.86 41.48
C PRO A 228 -4.95 32.57 42.26
N THR A 229 -3.80 32.89 41.63
CA THR A 229 -2.48 32.93 42.26
C THR A 229 -2.37 34.02 43.32
#